data_2b92901f100e9cbc2909c4ce841ba0fd
#
_entry.id   2b92901f100e9cbc2909c4ce841ba0fd
#
_cell.length_a   1.000
_cell.length_b   1.000
_cell.length_c   1.000
_cell.angle_alpha   90.00
_cell.angle_beta   90.00
_cell.angle_gamma   90.00
#
_symmetry.space_group_name_H-M   'P 1'
#
loop_
_entity.id
_entity.type
_entity.pdbx_description
1 polymer ?
#
loop_
_entity_poly.entity_id
_entity_poly.type
_entity_poly.pdbx_seq_one_letter_code
_entity_poly.pdbx_strand_id
1 'polypeptide(L)'
;MKKILAVLLAVLLLASMTACAGFGSGKYTVGICQLVQHDALDAATKGFKDALTEALGDKVVFDEQNASGEPASCTTIVNGFVSSKVDLIMANATPALQAAAAATDSIPILGTSVTDYASALEIDGWTGTVGGNISGTSDLAPLSEQAAMILELCPDAKTVGIVYCSSEANSQYQVDVITGYLTEMGLTVTPYAFTDTNDVASVTQTACDNSDVLYIPTDNTAASNTEAIANVVLPSKVPVFAGESGICVGCGVATLSISYYDLGYATGKMAAKVLTGEASISEMPVEFAPQVTKMYNPDNCAALGITIPDGYEPLS
;
A
#
# COMPACT_ATOMS: atom_id res chain seq x y z
N MET A 1 27.35 -30.44 -56.19
CA MET A 1 27.73 -29.07 -55.74
C MET A 1 26.51 -28.19 -55.45
N LYS A 2 25.49 -28.06 -56.36
CA LYS A 2 24.31 -27.18 -56.06
C LYS A 2 23.48 -27.58 -54.82
N LYS A 3 23.36 -28.88 -54.49
CA LYS A 3 22.63 -29.38 -53.32
C LYS A 3 23.40 -29.15 -51.99
N ILE A 4 24.71 -29.14 -51.99
CA ILE A 4 25.54 -28.89 -50.81
C ILE A 4 25.58 -27.38 -50.49
N LEU A 5 25.52 -26.53 -51.54
CA LEU A 5 25.45 -25.09 -51.39
C LEU A 5 24.10 -24.63 -50.77
N ALA A 6 22.99 -25.31 -51.17
CA ALA A 6 21.67 -25.04 -50.63
C ALA A 6 21.54 -25.43 -49.13
N VAL A 7 22.17 -26.53 -48.72
CA VAL A 7 22.18 -26.96 -47.31
C VAL A 7 23.02 -26.01 -46.45
N LEU A 8 24.17 -25.56 -46.98
CA LEU A 8 25.04 -24.59 -46.27
C LEU A 8 24.34 -23.21 -46.14
N LEU A 9 23.57 -22.78 -47.15
CA LEU A 9 22.77 -21.53 -47.05
C LEU A 9 21.62 -21.65 -46.05
N ALA A 10 20.95 -22.82 -45.98
CA ALA A 10 19.90 -23.07 -45.00
C ALA A 10 20.41 -23.12 -43.55
N VAL A 11 21.57 -23.68 -43.33
CA VAL A 11 22.22 -23.72 -42.00
C VAL A 11 22.68 -22.29 -41.57
N LEU A 12 23.17 -21.47 -42.51
CA LEU A 12 23.51 -20.09 -42.22
C LEU A 12 22.27 -19.23 -41.91
N LEU A 13 21.12 -19.49 -42.57
CA LEU A 13 19.84 -18.79 -42.29
C LEU A 13 19.21 -19.23 -40.96
N LEU A 14 19.41 -20.48 -40.51
CA LEU A 14 18.96 -20.93 -39.19
C LEU A 14 19.88 -20.44 -38.06
N ALA A 15 21.15 -20.21 -38.32
CA ALA A 15 22.09 -19.62 -37.35
C ALA A 15 21.89 -18.11 -37.15
N SER A 16 21.24 -17.42 -38.12
CA SER A 16 20.94 -15.96 -38.01
C SER A 16 19.62 -15.65 -37.27
N MET A 17 18.79 -16.66 -36.96
CA MET A 17 17.57 -16.46 -36.16
C MET A 17 17.78 -16.62 -34.65
N THR A 18 18.95 -17.05 -34.19
CA THR A 18 19.25 -17.20 -32.76
C THR A 18 20.06 -16.03 -32.18
N ALA A 19 20.25 -14.95 -32.92
CA ALA A 19 21.09 -13.81 -32.51
C ALA A 19 20.31 -12.49 -32.44
N CYS A 20 19.09 -12.52 -31.89
CA CYS A 20 18.38 -11.30 -31.51
C CYS A 20 17.65 -11.47 -30.17
N ALA A 21 18.29 -12.15 -29.19
CA ALA A 21 18.12 -11.79 -27.80
C ALA A 21 19.21 -10.73 -27.53
N GLY A 22 18.96 -9.52 -28.02
CA GLY A 22 19.76 -8.37 -27.63
C GLY A 22 19.57 -8.17 -26.15
N PHE A 23 20.49 -8.65 -25.32
CA PHE A 23 20.72 -8.10 -24.00
C PHE A 23 21.04 -6.62 -24.22
N GLY A 24 20.02 -5.78 -24.10
CA GLY A 24 20.21 -4.34 -24.09
C GLY A 24 21.22 -4.01 -23.00
N SER A 25 22.33 -3.39 -23.39
CA SER A 25 23.32 -2.81 -22.49
C SER A 25 22.77 -1.53 -21.83
N GLY A 26 21.46 -1.32 -21.85
CA GLY A 26 20.76 -0.20 -21.25
C GLY A 26 20.39 -0.44 -19.80
N LYS A 27 20.32 0.61 -19.03
CA LYS A 27 19.75 0.59 -17.68
C LYS A 27 18.24 0.63 -17.79
N TYR A 28 17.55 -0.10 -16.91
CA TYR A 28 16.12 0.05 -16.70
C TYR A 28 15.85 1.33 -15.92
N THR A 29 14.91 2.14 -16.37
CA THR A 29 14.44 3.31 -15.65
C THR A 29 13.10 2.99 -15.01
N VAL A 30 13.02 3.07 -13.69
CA VAL A 30 11.80 2.81 -12.91
C VAL A 30 11.31 4.11 -12.31
N GLY A 31 10.09 4.52 -12.70
CA GLY A 31 9.42 5.65 -12.08
C GLY A 31 8.74 5.22 -10.78
N ILE A 32 8.97 5.94 -9.70
CA ILE A 32 8.33 5.72 -8.42
C ILE A 32 7.45 6.93 -8.09
N CYS A 33 6.13 6.73 -8.04
CA CYS A 33 5.16 7.71 -7.59
C CYS A 33 4.70 7.35 -6.19
N GLN A 34 5.19 8.03 -5.17
CA GLN A 34 4.74 7.92 -3.80
C GLN A 34 3.72 9.01 -3.49
N LEU A 35 2.56 8.66 -2.91
CA LEU A 35 1.49 9.62 -2.63
C LEU A 35 1.94 10.71 -1.65
N VAL A 36 2.49 10.30 -0.50
CA VAL A 36 2.88 11.21 0.59
C VAL A 36 4.01 10.60 1.39
N GLN A 37 4.69 11.40 2.19
CA GLN A 37 5.73 10.93 3.08
C GLN A 37 5.13 10.55 4.44
N HIS A 38 5.26 9.28 4.80
CA HIS A 38 5.07 8.72 6.14
C HIS A 38 5.74 7.34 6.22
N ASP A 39 5.94 6.84 7.45
CA ASP A 39 6.78 5.67 7.73
C ASP A 39 6.43 4.43 6.89
N ALA A 40 5.15 4.13 6.70
CA ALA A 40 4.71 2.96 5.94
C ALA A 40 5.09 3.06 4.45
N LEU A 41 4.77 4.19 3.79
CA LEU A 41 5.09 4.36 2.37
C LEU A 41 6.61 4.49 2.13
N ASP A 42 7.34 5.15 3.04
CA ASP A 42 8.81 5.26 2.97
C ASP A 42 9.46 3.87 3.10
N ALA A 43 8.95 3.04 4.02
CA ALA A 43 9.42 1.65 4.18
C ALA A 43 9.13 0.80 2.93
N ALA A 44 7.93 0.92 2.32
CA ALA A 44 7.59 0.21 1.09
C ALA A 44 8.48 0.64 -0.09
N THR A 45 8.68 1.94 -0.27
CA THR A 45 9.59 2.47 -1.30
C THR A 45 11.01 1.95 -1.09
N LYS A 46 11.49 1.94 0.16
CA LYS A 46 12.82 1.42 0.48
C LYS A 46 12.93 -0.07 0.15
N GLY A 47 11.98 -0.90 0.60
CA GLY A 47 11.98 -2.34 0.33
C GLY A 47 11.97 -2.64 -1.17
N PHE A 48 11.15 -1.92 -1.95
CA PHE A 48 11.11 -2.03 -3.40
C PHE A 48 12.46 -1.74 -4.06
N LYS A 49 13.11 -0.65 -3.69
CA LYS A 49 14.42 -0.25 -4.23
C LYS A 49 15.52 -1.25 -3.84
N ASP A 50 15.50 -1.73 -2.59
CA ASP A 50 16.48 -2.70 -2.11
C ASP A 50 16.38 -4.02 -2.91
N ALA A 51 15.17 -4.56 -3.10
CA ALA A 51 14.95 -5.78 -3.87
C ALA A 51 15.39 -5.66 -5.34
N LEU A 52 15.06 -4.54 -5.99
CA LEU A 52 15.48 -4.30 -7.37
C LEU A 52 16.99 -4.08 -7.49
N THR A 53 17.61 -3.39 -6.55
CA THR A 53 19.05 -3.17 -6.51
C THR A 53 19.79 -4.49 -6.27
N GLU A 54 19.27 -5.37 -5.41
CA GLU A 54 19.81 -6.71 -5.18
C GLU A 54 19.73 -7.56 -6.45
N ALA A 55 18.61 -7.52 -7.18
CA ALA A 55 18.39 -8.33 -8.36
C ALA A 55 19.14 -7.83 -9.60
N LEU A 56 19.23 -6.52 -9.81
CA LEU A 56 19.66 -5.91 -11.07
C LEU A 56 20.97 -5.10 -10.93
N GLY A 57 21.39 -4.76 -9.70
CA GLY A 57 22.59 -3.95 -9.45
C GLY A 57 22.53 -2.60 -10.16
N ASP A 58 23.62 -2.23 -10.81
CA ASP A 58 23.77 -0.96 -11.54
C ASP A 58 22.91 -0.87 -12.83
N LYS A 59 22.13 -1.90 -13.15
CA LYS A 59 21.25 -1.91 -14.32
C LYS A 59 19.91 -1.23 -14.09
N VAL A 60 19.59 -0.81 -12.86
CA VAL A 60 18.37 -0.09 -12.54
C VAL A 60 18.67 1.34 -12.10
N VAL A 61 17.83 2.27 -12.52
CA VAL A 61 17.85 3.68 -12.10
C VAL A 61 16.43 4.05 -11.68
N PHE A 62 16.32 4.79 -10.59
CA PHE A 62 15.03 5.22 -10.05
C PHE A 62 14.81 6.71 -10.32
N ASP A 63 13.63 7.06 -10.86
CA ASP A 63 13.05 8.40 -10.86
C ASP A 63 11.97 8.42 -9.79
N GLU A 64 12.33 8.91 -8.60
CA GLU A 64 11.48 8.90 -7.42
C GLU A 64 10.86 10.27 -7.19
N GLN A 65 9.53 10.31 -7.16
CA GLN A 65 8.73 11.52 -7.02
C GLN A 65 7.70 11.35 -5.91
N ASN A 66 7.46 12.40 -5.13
CA ASN A 66 6.47 12.44 -4.06
C ASN A 66 5.37 13.45 -4.37
N ALA A 67 4.12 13.01 -4.28
CA ALA A 67 2.94 13.82 -4.62
C ALA A 67 2.47 14.74 -3.47
N SER A 68 3.13 14.68 -2.31
CA SER A 68 2.82 15.53 -1.13
C SER A 68 1.37 15.44 -0.65
N GLY A 69 0.73 14.28 -0.80
CA GLY A 69 -0.64 14.03 -0.39
C GLY A 69 -1.70 14.44 -1.41
N GLU A 70 -1.30 14.97 -2.58
CA GLU A 70 -2.22 15.49 -3.57
C GLU A 70 -2.42 14.52 -4.75
N PRO A 71 -3.61 13.90 -4.93
CA PRO A 71 -3.88 12.98 -6.05
C PRO A 71 -3.64 13.59 -7.43
N ALA A 72 -3.90 14.89 -7.61
CA ALA A 72 -3.62 15.60 -8.86
C ALA A 72 -2.11 15.67 -9.17
N SER A 73 -1.26 15.71 -8.13
CA SER A 73 0.20 15.64 -8.29
C SER A 73 0.64 14.25 -8.74
N CYS A 74 -0.01 13.16 -8.26
CA CYS A 74 0.24 11.81 -8.78
C CYS A 74 0.03 11.75 -10.29
N THR A 75 -1.07 12.33 -10.80
CA THR A 75 -1.35 12.39 -12.24
C THR A 75 -0.24 13.13 -13.01
N THR A 76 0.26 14.24 -12.47
CA THR A 76 1.32 15.01 -13.08
C THR A 76 2.64 14.23 -13.13
N ILE A 77 3.01 13.59 -12.02
CA ILE A 77 4.21 12.75 -11.89
C ILE A 77 4.17 11.60 -12.89
N VAL A 78 3.08 10.84 -12.90
CA VAL A 78 2.93 9.67 -13.76
C VAL A 78 2.95 10.05 -15.25
N ASN A 79 2.30 11.15 -15.64
CA ASN A 79 2.39 11.66 -17.01
C ASN A 79 3.83 12.03 -17.40
N GLY A 80 4.64 12.48 -16.43
CA GLY A 80 6.08 12.69 -16.61
C GLY A 80 6.81 11.38 -16.93
N PHE A 81 6.51 10.30 -16.18
CA PHE A 81 7.08 8.97 -16.40
C PHE A 81 6.69 8.40 -17.79
N VAL A 82 5.42 8.54 -18.17
CA VAL A 82 4.93 8.12 -19.50
C VAL A 82 5.67 8.88 -20.60
N SER A 83 5.81 10.19 -20.46
CA SER A 83 6.52 11.04 -21.43
C SER A 83 8.01 10.69 -21.53
N SER A 84 8.63 10.32 -20.42
CA SER A 84 10.03 9.91 -20.34
C SER A 84 10.24 8.46 -20.76
N LYS A 85 9.14 7.69 -20.98
CA LYS A 85 9.14 6.29 -21.39
C LYS A 85 9.93 5.41 -20.40
N VAL A 86 9.61 5.51 -19.11
CA VAL A 86 10.18 4.61 -18.11
C VAL A 86 9.82 3.16 -18.43
N ASP A 87 10.65 2.21 -17.99
CA ASP A 87 10.45 0.79 -18.26
C ASP A 87 9.41 0.14 -17.35
N LEU A 88 9.15 0.75 -16.17
CA LEU A 88 8.17 0.30 -15.19
C LEU A 88 7.77 1.47 -14.28
N ILE A 89 6.52 1.50 -13.84
CA ILE A 89 6.03 2.44 -12.82
C ILE A 89 5.71 1.65 -11.54
N MET A 90 6.29 2.08 -10.43
CA MET A 90 5.87 1.68 -9.09
C MET A 90 4.95 2.77 -8.53
N ALA A 91 3.71 2.37 -8.23
CA ALA A 91 2.70 3.25 -7.66
C ALA A 91 2.51 2.91 -6.17
N ASN A 92 2.94 3.80 -5.29
CA ASN A 92 2.89 3.62 -3.85
C ASN A 92 1.70 4.38 -3.26
N ALA A 93 0.70 3.65 -2.86
CA ALA A 93 -0.65 3.98 -2.40
C ALA A 93 -1.73 4.00 -3.51
N THR A 94 -2.99 3.84 -3.10
CA THR A 94 -4.16 3.76 -4.00
C THR A 94 -4.30 4.94 -4.97
N PRO A 95 -4.17 6.22 -4.56
CA PRO A 95 -4.25 7.33 -5.52
C PRO A 95 -3.15 7.34 -6.58
N ALA A 96 -1.94 6.88 -6.22
CA ALA A 96 -0.85 6.74 -7.17
C ALA A 96 -1.13 5.62 -8.19
N LEU A 97 -1.71 4.49 -7.75
CA LEU A 97 -2.13 3.40 -8.63
C LEU A 97 -3.23 3.86 -9.59
N GLN A 98 -4.25 4.56 -9.11
CA GLN A 98 -5.32 5.11 -9.94
C GLN A 98 -4.79 6.07 -11.01
N ALA A 99 -3.87 6.97 -10.62
CA ALA A 99 -3.23 7.88 -11.56
C ALA A 99 -2.41 7.13 -12.63
N ALA A 100 -1.67 6.09 -12.23
CA ALA A 100 -0.87 5.28 -13.16
C ALA A 100 -1.75 4.49 -14.12
N ALA A 101 -2.80 3.85 -13.64
CA ALA A 101 -3.76 3.10 -14.45
C ALA A 101 -4.47 3.98 -15.49
N ALA A 102 -4.79 5.22 -15.13
CA ALA A 102 -5.41 6.18 -16.04
C ALA A 102 -4.44 6.74 -17.11
N ALA A 103 -3.13 6.74 -16.86
CA ALA A 103 -2.14 7.39 -17.72
C ALA A 103 -1.56 6.48 -18.80
N THR A 104 -1.53 5.15 -18.59
CA THR A 104 -0.91 4.21 -19.55
C THR A 104 -1.53 2.82 -19.46
N ASP A 105 -1.66 2.19 -20.63
CA ASP A 105 -2.07 0.79 -20.82
C ASP A 105 -0.90 -0.10 -21.29
N SER A 106 0.30 0.46 -21.42
CA SER A 106 1.44 -0.21 -22.04
C SER A 106 2.69 -0.29 -21.15
N ILE A 107 2.95 0.72 -20.30
CA ILE A 107 4.04 0.65 -19.34
C ILE A 107 3.59 -0.23 -18.17
N PRO A 108 4.38 -1.26 -17.77
CA PRO A 108 4.06 -2.07 -16.59
C PRO A 108 3.90 -1.22 -15.33
N ILE A 109 2.84 -1.48 -14.56
CA ILE A 109 2.52 -0.79 -13.31
C ILE A 109 2.49 -1.83 -12.18
N LEU A 110 3.30 -1.63 -11.17
CA LEU A 110 3.22 -2.39 -9.92
C LEU A 110 2.77 -1.48 -8.79
N GLY A 111 1.57 -1.76 -8.25
CA GLY A 111 1.09 -1.10 -7.05
C GLY A 111 1.76 -1.71 -5.80
N THR A 112 1.98 -0.89 -4.79
CA THR A 112 2.31 -1.32 -3.42
C THR A 112 1.56 -0.44 -2.44
N SER A 113 1.34 -0.91 -1.22
CA SER A 113 0.53 -0.18 -0.23
C SER A 113 -0.86 0.20 -0.78
N VAL A 114 -1.47 -0.74 -1.50
CA VAL A 114 -2.81 -0.62 -2.07
C VAL A 114 -3.71 -1.60 -1.34
N THR A 115 -4.75 -1.08 -0.70
CA THR A 115 -5.61 -1.89 0.16
C THR A 115 -6.45 -2.89 -0.64
N ASP A 116 -7.22 -2.43 -1.62
CA ASP A 116 -8.07 -3.27 -2.45
C ASP A 116 -8.04 -2.83 -3.91
N TYR A 117 -7.51 -3.71 -4.77
CA TYR A 117 -7.37 -3.42 -6.20
C TYR A 117 -8.71 -3.41 -6.94
N ALA A 118 -9.67 -4.21 -6.48
CA ALA A 118 -10.97 -4.28 -7.13
C ALA A 118 -11.73 -2.97 -6.99
N SER A 119 -11.80 -2.42 -5.77
CA SER A 119 -12.43 -1.11 -5.54
C SER A 119 -11.60 0.05 -6.10
N ALA A 120 -10.27 -0.01 -5.98
CA ALA A 120 -9.39 1.05 -6.50
C ALA A 120 -9.50 1.25 -8.02
N LEU A 121 -9.70 0.17 -8.77
CA LEU A 121 -9.74 0.14 -10.23
C LEU A 121 -11.13 -0.21 -10.80
N GLU A 122 -12.17 -0.25 -9.96
CA GLU A 122 -13.56 -0.55 -10.34
C GLU A 122 -13.70 -1.87 -11.13
N ILE A 123 -13.03 -2.95 -10.64
CA ILE A 123 -13.01 -4.25 -11.29
C ILE A 123 -14.17 -5.12 -10.81
N ASP A 124 -15.11 -5.41 -11.72
CA ASP A 124 -16.16 -6.39 -11.48
C ASP A 124 -15.62 -7.83 -11.54
N GLY A 125 -16.12 -8.70 -10.66
CA GLY A 125 -15.79 -10.13 -10.71
C GLY A 125 -14.32 -10.43 -10.38
N TRP A 126 -13.78 -9.78 -9.35
CA TRP A 126 -12.40 -9.93 -8.91
C TRP A 126 -11.93 -11.38 -8.76
N THR A 127 -10.80 -11.71 -9.36
CA THR A 127 -10.21 -13.06 -9.37
C THR A 127 -8.83 -13.16 -8.73
N GLY A 128 -8.34 -12.07 -8.13
CA GLY A 128 -6.99 -11.99 -7.58
C GLY A 128 -5.93 -11.47 -8.57
N THR A 129 -6.31 -11.20 -9.81
CA THR A 129 -5.41 -10.69 -10.86
C THR A 129 -6.07 -9.49 -11.54
N VAL A 130 -5.33 -8.38 -11.69
CA VAL A 130 -5.81 -7.20 -12.42
C VAL A 130 -5.80 -7.48 -13.92
N GLY A 131 -4.72 -8.05 -14.42
CA GLY A 131 -4.50 -8.26 -15.86
C GLY A 131 -3.96 -7.02 -16.59
N GLY A 132 -3.89 -7.07 -17.90
CA GLY A 132 -3.34 -5.98 -18.70
C GLY A 132 -1.89 -5.67 -18.33
N ASN A 133 -1.61 -4.43 -17.99
CA ASN A 133 -0.27 -3.95 -17.59
C ASN A 133 -0.14 -3.69 -16.09
N ILE A 134 -1.05 -4.19 -15.23
CA ILE A 134 -1.09 -3.88 -13.80
C ILE A 134 -1.04 -5.16 -12.95
N SER A 135 -0.24 -5.12 -11.89
CA SER A 135 -0.24 -6.06 -10.78
C SER A 135 0.31 -5.36 -9.53
N GLY A 136 0.71 -6.11 -8.49
CA GLY A 136 1.36 -5.55 -7.30
C GLY A 136 1.07 -6.30 -6.02
N THR A 137 1.13 -5.58 -4.91
CA THR A 137 0.90 -6.13 -3.56
C THR A 137 -0.18 -5.35 -2.83
N SER A 138 -0.96 -6.06 -2.00
CA SER A 138 -2.00 -5.47 -1.14
C SER A 138 -1.51 -5.38 0.29
N ASP A 139 -1.82 -4.26 0.94
CA ASP A 139 -1.54 -4.02 2.37
C ASP A 139 -2.73 -4.33 3.29
N LEU A 140 -3.79 -4.90 2.74
CA LEU A 140 -5.00 -5.21 3.51
C LEU A 140 -4.71 -6.23 4.62
N ALA A 141 -4.69 -5.75 5.85
CA ALA A 141 -4.68 -6.61 7.03
C ALA A 141 -6.09 -7.17 7.31
N PRO A 142 -6.20 -8.30 8.06
CA PRO A 142 -7.51 -8.91 8.38
C PRO A 142 -8.38 -7.97 9.22
N LEU A 143 -9.34 -7.28 8.61
CA LEU A 143 -10.22 -6.30 9.27
C LEU A 143 -11.10 -6.93 10.36
N SER A 144 -11.49 -8.20 10.22
CA SER A 144 -12.23 -8.93 11.27
C SER A 144 -11.40 -9.11 12.54
N GLU A 145 -10.09 -9.33 12.41
CA GLU A 145 -9.19 -9.46 13.54
C GLU A 145 -8.85 -8.10 14.16
N GLN A 146 -8.75 -7.04 13.35
CA GLN A 146 -8.63 -5.66 13.85
C GLN A 146 -9.89 -5.25 14.63
N ALA A 147 -11.08 -5.61 14.16
CA ALA A 147 -12.32 -5.37 14.89
C ALA A 147 -12.35 -6.13 16.23
N ALA A 148 -11.94 -7.41 16.23
CA ALA A 148 -11.91 -8.24 17.45
C ALA A 148 -10.92 -7.68 18.49
N MET A 149 -9.81 -7.10 18.08
CA MET A 149 -8.81 -6.48 18.95
C MET A 149 -9.40 -5.35 19.81
N ILE A 150 -10.40 -4.62 19.31
CA ILE A 150 -11.05 -3.55 20.06
C ILE A 150 -11.69 -4.08 21.34
N LEU A 151 -12.48 -5.15 21.26
CA LEU A 151 -13.10 -5.74 22.44
C LEU A 151 -12.14 -6.58 23.26
N GLU A 152 -11.04 -7.08 22.67
CA GLU A 152 -9.98 -7.78 23.42
C GLU A 152 -9.30 -6.81 24.41
N LEU A 153 -9.04 -5.56 23.99
CA LEU A 153 -8.31 -4.56 24.81
C LEU A 153 -9.25 -3.61 25.56
N CYS A 154 -10.44 -3.35 25.02
CA CYS A 154 -11.47 -2.47 25.61
C CYS A 154 -12.81 -3.20 25.70
N PRO A 155 -12.97 -4.21 26.60
CA PRO A 155 -14.17 -5.07 26.64
C PRO A 155 -15.46 -4.33 27.03
N ASP A 156 -15.36 -3.17 27.65
CA ASP A 156 -16.50 -2.34 28.07
C ASP A 156 -16.95 -1.34 27.01
N ALA A 157 -16.21 -1.22 25.88
CA ALA A 157 -16.56 -0.30 24.78
C ALA A 157 -17.93 -0.66 24.19
N LYS A 158 -18.72 0.34 23.87
CA LYS A 158 -20.06 0.22 23.25
C LYS A 158 -20.15 1.03 21.96
N THR A 159 -19.37 2.09 21.86
CA THR A 159 -19.38 3.01 20.73
C THR A 159 -18.00 3.11 20.11
N VAL A 160 -17.91 2.94 18.79
CA VAL A 160 -16.68 3.08 18.01
C VAL A 160 -16.84 4.21 17.01
N GLY A 161 -15.98 5.22 17.12
CA GLY A 161 -15.83 6.26 16.10
C GLY A 161 -14.80 5.81 15.07
N ILE A 162 -15.12 5.87 13.77
CA ILE A 162 -14.15 5.62 12.71
C ILE A 162 -13.73 6.95 12.10
N VAL A 163 -12.47 7.35 12.29
CA VAL A 163 -11.93 8.62 11.77
C VAL A 163 -11.15 8.33 10.50
N TYR A 164 -11.51 8.93 9.37
CA TYR A 164 -10.93 8.62 8.08
C TYR A 164 -11.05 9.74 7.06
N CYS A 165 -10.21 9.70 6.02
CA CYS A 165 -10.27 10.60 4.88
C CYS A 165 -11.25 10.08 3.82
N SER A 166 -12.35 10.82 3.58
CA SER A 166 -13.37 10.43 2.60
C SER A 166 -12.93 10.58 1.14
N SER A 167 -11.83 11.25 0.87
CA SER A 167 -11.25 11.36 -0.47
C SER A 167 -10.35 10.16 -0.84
N GLU A 168 -10.10 9.25 0.12
CA GLU A 168 -9.30 8.05 -0.10
C GLU A 168 -10.19 6.80 -0.24
N ALA A 169 -10.19 6.18 -1.43
CA ALA A 169 -10.99 4.99 -1.72
C ALA A 169 -10.60 3.78 -0.84
N ASN A 170 -9.29 3.63 -0.52
CA ASN A 170 -8.79 2.63 0.41
C ASN A 170 -9.38 2.77 1.82
N SER A 171 -9.53 4.00 2.30
CA SER A 171 -10.10 4.28 3.63
C SER A 171 -11.60 3.98 3.64
N GLN A 172 -12.34 4.44 2.62
CA GLN A 172 -13.77 4.16 2.50
C GLN A 172 -14.07 2.66 2.46
N TYR A 173 -13.30 1.88 1.67
CA TYR A 173 -13.43 0.42 1.61
C TYR A 173 -13.30 -0.22 3.00
N GLN A 174 -12.28 0.16 3.76
CA GLN A 174 -12.04 -0.39 5.09
C GLN A 174 -13.15 0.01 6.06
N VAL A 175 -13.64 1.26 6.01
CA VAL A 175 -14.76 1.74 6.83
C VAL A 175 -16.01 0.91 6.58
N ASP A 176 -16.36 0.67 5.32
CA ASP A 176 -17.54 -0.10 4.95
C ASP A 176 -17.47 -1.54 5.47
N VAL A 177 -16.31 -2.18 5.33
CA VAL A 177 -16.10 -3.58 5.74
C VAL A 177 -16.05 -3.72 7.26
N ILE A 178 -15.24 -2.89 7.95
CA ILE A 178 -15.07 -3.03 9.41
C ILE A 178 -16.32 -2.64 10.18
N THR A 179 -17.13 -1.70 9.66
CA THR A 179 -18.42 -1.35 10.23
C THR A 179 -19.34 -2.58 10.34
N GLY A 180 -19.32 -3.45 9.34
CA GLY A 180 -20.06 -4.71 9.37
C GLY A 180 -19.61 -5.59 10.55
N TYR A 181 -18.32 -5.86 10.67
CA TYR A 181 -17.76 -6.69 11.76
C TYR A 181 -18.04 -6.11 13.15
N LEU A 182 -17.82 -4.81 13.33
CA LEU A 182 -18.07 -4.16 14.63
C LEU A 182 -19.55 -4.18 15.01
N THR A 183 -20.45 -3.99 14.04
CA THR A 183 -21.90 -4.05 14.26
C THR A 183 -22.34 -5.48 14.61
N GLU A 184 -21.82 -6.50 13.95
CA GLU A 184 -22.07 -7.92 14.28
C GLU A 184 -21.60 -8.27 15.69
N MET A 185 -20.55 -7.61 16.20
CA MET A 185 -20.08 -7.73 17.58
C MET A 185 -20.95 -6.95 18.59
N GLY A 186 -21.97 -6.23 18.15
CA GLY A 186 -22.92 -5.51 19.01
C GLY A 186 -22.47 -4.08 19.35
N LEU A 187 -21.46 -3.55 18.66
CA LEU A 187 -20.99 -2.17 18.85
C LEU A 187 -21.80 -1.19 18.00
N THR A 188 -21.99 0.02 18.51
CA THR A 188 -22.53 1.14 17.73
C THR A 188 -21.38 1.85 17.03
N VAL A 189 -21.43 1.92 15.71
CA VAL A 189 -20.35 2.47 14.89
C VAL A 189 -20.80 3.80 14.26
N THR A 190 -19.96 4.83 14.36
CA THR A 190 -20.19 6.12 13.73
C THR A 190 -18.96 6.55 12.94
N PRO A 191 -19.06 6.67 11.60
CA PRO A 191 -17.97 7.20 10.80
C PRO A 191 -17.88 8.73 10.92
N TYR A 192 -16.66 9.23 11.08
CA TYR A 192 -16.28 10.64 11.15
C TYR A 192 -15.29 10.93 10.02
N ALA A 193 -15.80 11.49 8.95
CA ALA A 193 -15.02 11.77 7.75
C ALA A 193 -14.42 13.17 7.78
N PHE A 194 -13.13 13.28 7.48
CA PHE A 194 -12.49 14.53 7.06
C PHE A 194 -12.18 14.47 5.56
N THR A 195 -11.92 15.60 4.93
CA THR A 195 -11.62 15.67 3.48
C THR A 195 -10.18 16.01 3.19
N ASP A 196 -9.54 16.73 4.10
CA ASP A 196 -8.12 17.12 4.01
C ASP A 196 -7.52 17.34 5.42
N THR A 197 -6.25 17.72 5.46
CA THR A 197 -5.48 17.87 6.70
C THR A 197 -6.01 18.97 7.65
N ASN A 198 -6.76 19.95 7.14
CA ASN A 198 -7.25 21.08 7.98
C ASN A 198 -8.32 20.64 8.94
N ASP A 199 -9.11 19.63 8.59
CA ASP A 199 -10.25 19.18 9.37
C ASP A 199 -9.91 18.03 10.35
N VAL A 200 -8.72 17.41 10.21
CA VAL A 200 -8.32 16.23 10.98
C VAL A 200 -8.52 16.41 12.48
N ALA A 201 -8.01 17.50 13.07
CA ALA A 201 -8.08 17.70 14.52
C ALA A 201 -9.52 17.93 14.99
N SER A 202 -10.34 18.72 14.26
CA SER A 202 -11.71 19.03 14.63
C SER A 202 -12.65 17.84 14.49
N VAL A 203 -12.46 17.02 13.44
CA VAL A 203 -13.22 15.78 13.25
C VAL A 203 -12.83 14.74 14.31
N THR A 204 -11.53 14.61 14.62
CA THR A 204 -11.05 13.74 15.68
C THR A 204 -11.62 14.14 17.04
N GLN A 205 -11.70 15.44 17.37
CA GLN A 205 -12.31 15.91 18.61
C GLN A 205 -13.79 15.52 18.67
N THR A 206 -14.53 15.72 17.57
CA THR A 206 -15.94 15.34 17.49
C THR A 206 -16.14 13.85 17.70
N ALA A 207 -15.23 13.02 17.15
CA ALA A 207 -15.25 11.57 17.33
C ALA A 207 -14.97 11.19 18.79
N CYS A 208 -13.99 11.82 19.43
CA CYS A 208 -13.66 11.58 20.85
C CYS A 208 -14.84 11.93 21.78
N ASP A 209 -15.54 13.02 21.50
CA ASP A 209 -16.67 13.47 22.34
C ASP A 209 -17.87 12.51 22.31
N ASN A 210 -17.92 11.59 21.33
CA ASN A 210 -19.07 10.72 21.07
C ASN A 210 -18.75 9.22 21.00
N SER A 211 -17.53 8.82 21.31
CA SER A 211 -17.09 7.42 21.17
C SER A 211 -16.27 6.96 22.36
N ASP A 212 -16.42 5.69 22.75
CA ASP A 212 -15.61 5.07 23.80
C ASP A 212 -14.21 4.76 23.30
N VAL A 213 -14.09 4.40 22.02
CA VAL A 213 -12.83 4.09 21.32
C VAL A 213 -12.90 4.61 19.89
N LEU A 214 -11.75 4.89 19.29
CA LEU A 214 -11.63 5.19 17.87
C LEU A 214 -10.95 4.08 17.10
N TYR A 215 -11.34 3.93 15.84
CA TYR A 215 -10.62 3.17 14.84
C TYR A 215 -10.16 4.12 13.72
N ILE A 216 -8.92 4.02 13.30
CA ILE A 216 -8.38 4.74 12.14
C ILE A 216 -7.87 3.68 11.16
N PRO A 217 -8.47 3.55 9.96
CA PRO A 217 -8.03 2.57 8.96
C PRO A 217 -6.61 2.87 8.46
N THR A 218 -6.10 2.05 7.55
CA THR A 218 -4.91 2.37 6.78
C THR A 218 -5.23 3.55 5.86
N ASP A 219 -4.96 4.76 6.35
CA ASP A 219 -5.35 6.06 5.79
C ASP A 219 -4.12 6.95 5.67
N ASN A 220 -3.77 7.35 4.45
CA ASN A 220 -2.52 8.08 4.21
C ASN A 220 -2.54 9.50 4.77
N THR A 221 -3.71 10.15 4.74
CA THR A 221 -3.86 11.49 5.31
C THR A 221 -3.78 11.43 6.83
N ALA A 222 -4.41 10.45 7.49
CA ALA A 222 -4.27 10.24 8.92
C ALA A 222 -2.82 9.90 9.30
N ALA A 223 -2.16 8.99 8.55
CA ALA A 223 -0.78 8.57 8.80
C ALA A 223 0.22 9.74 8.73
N SER A 224 0.00 10.69 7.85
CA SER A 224 0.84 11.90 7.74
C SER A 224 0.48 13.00 8.75
N ASN A 225 -0.61 12.82 9.55
CA ASN A 225 -1.11 13.79 10.52
C ASN A 225 -1.28 13.21 11.94
N THR A 226 -0.54 12.16 12.28
CA THR A 226 -0.68 11.46 13.56
C THR A 226 -0.43 12.35 14.77
N GLU A 227 0.46 13.36 14.68
CA GLU A 227 0.70 14.33 15.73
C GLU A 227 -0.56 15.18 16.02
N ALA A 228 -1.25 15.63 14.99
CA ALA A 228 -2.50 16.38 15.15
C ALA A 228 -3.59 15.53 15.81
N ILE A 229 -3.67 14.25 15.47
CA ILE A 229 -4.59 13.28 16.08
C ILE A 229 -4.20 13.03 17.55
N ALA A 230 -2.93 12.76 17.82
CA ALA A 230 -2.42 12.50 19.17
C ALA A 230 -2.72 13.65 20.13
N ASN A 231 -2.54 14.89 19.67
CA ASN A 231 -2.84 16.10 20.43
C ASN A 231 -4.33 16.24 20.83
N VAL A 232 -5.20 15.47 20.23
CA VAL A 232 -6.64 15.39 20.55
C VAL A 232 -6.95 14.16 21.39
N VAL A 233 -6.57 12.97 20.92
CA VAL A 233 -7.00 11.69 21.53
C VAL A 233 -6.38 11.43 22.90
N LEU A 234 -5.12 11.81 23.11
CA LEU A 234 -4.44 11.58 24.39
C LEU A 234 -5.02 12.44 25.53
N PRO A 235 -5.23 13.76 25.37
CA PRO A 235 -5.94 14.56 26.40
C PRO A 235 -7.38 14.10 26.61
N SER A 236 -8.07 13.66 25.56
CA SER A 236 -9.45 13.15 25.62
C SER A 236 -9.54 11.77 26.28
N LYS A 237 -8.39 11.07 26.45
CA LYS A 237 -8.29 9.71 26.97
C LYS A 237 -9.13 8.69 26.22
N VAL A 238 -9.24 8.84 24.90
CA VAL A 238 -9.94 7.92 24.01
C VAL A 238 -8.91 7.05 23.30
N PRO A 239 -8.95 5.71 23.47
CA PRO A 239 -8.02 4.80 22.80
C PRO A 239 -8.25 4.77 21.30
N VAL A 240 -7.16 4.75 20.52
CA VAL A 240 -7.19 4.62 19.08
C VAL A 240 -6.64 3.26 18.67
N PHE A 241 -7.42 2.50 17.93
CA PHE A 241 -6.99 1.27 17.25
C PHE A 241 -6.64 1.63 15.80
N ALA A 242 -5.43 1.28 15.38
CA ALA A 242 -4.90 1.72 14.10
C ALA A 242 -4.88 0.59 13.06
N GLY A 243 -5.17 0.92 11.81
CA GLY A 243 -5.09 0.00 10.68
C GLY A 243 -3.66 -0.39 10.30
N GLU A 244 -2.66 0.43 10.70
CA GLU A 244 -1.26 0.16 10.41
C GLU A 244 -0.33 0.72 11.53
N SER A 245 0.95 0.29 11.49
CA SER A 245 1.91 0.54 12.57
C SER A 245 2.33 2.00 12.73
N GLY A 246 2.48 2.79 11.67
CA GLY A 246 2.87 4.20 11.75
C GLY A 246 1.81 5.05 12.45
N ILE A 247 0.52 4.84 12.13
CA ILE A 247 -0.59 5.47 12.86
C ILE A 247 -0.57 5.05 14.32
N CYS A 248 -0.30 3.76 14.60
CA CYS A 248 -0.25 3.26 15.97
C CYS A 248 0.91 3.90 16.76
N VAL A 249 2.10 4.02 16.17
CA VAL A 249 3.24 4.73 16.78
C VAL A 249 2.88 6.17 17.09
N GLY A 250 2.25 6.86 16.13
CA GLY A 250 1.97 8.28 16.26
C GLY A 250 0.85 8.61 17.26
N CYS A 251 -0.24 7.84 17.27
CA CYS A 251 -1.43 8.19 18.06
C CYS A 251 -2.23 6.99 18.59
N GLY A 252 -1.91 5.74 18.19
CA GLY A 252 -2.70 4.57 18.53
C GLY A 252 -2.26 3.86 19.81
N VAL A 253 -3.08 2.92 20.30
CA VAL A 253 -2.76 2.01 21.38
C VAL A 253 -2.35 0.64 20.87
N ALA A 254 -3.00 0.14 19.82
CA ALA A 254 -2.71 -1.16 19.21
C ALA A 254 -3.06 -1.18 17.73
N THR A 255 -2.44 -2.13 17.03
CA THR A 255 -2.66 -2.43 15.62
C THR A 255 -2.43 -3.91 15.34
N LEU A 256 -3.10 -4.43 14.33
CA LEU A 256 -2.72 -5.65 13.64
C LEU A 256 -2.16 -5.23 12.27
N SER A 257 -0.86 -5.24 12.13
CA SER A 257 -0.18 -4.64 10.98
C SER A 257 0.72 -5.63 10.25
N ILE A 258 1.16 -5.20 9.09
CA ILE A 258 2.11 -5.89 8.21
C ILE A 258 3.46 -5.15 8.22
N SER A 259 4.49 -5.80 7.68
CA SER A 259 5.75 -5.13 7.36
C SER A 259 5.65 -4.45 5.97
N TYR A 260 5.57 -3.13 5.94
CA TYR A 260 5.58 -2.37 4.68
C TYR A 260 6.91 -2.48 3.92
N TYR A 261 8.02 -2.65 4.64
CA TYR A 261 9.29 -2.96 4.00
C TYR A 261 9.23 -4.28 3.22
N ASP A 262 8.72 -5.36 3.85
CA ASP A 262 8.62 -6.66 3.19
C ASP A 262 7.60 -6.65 2.04
N LEU A 263 6.53 -5.87 2.19
CA LEU A 263 5.54 -5.65 1.12
C LEU A 263 6.20 -5.00 -0.10
N GLY A 264 6.91 -3.89 0.12
CA GLY A 264 7.67 -3.22 -0.94
C GLY A 264 8.76 -4.11 -1.54
N TYR A 265 9.45 -4.89 -0.70
CA TYR A 265 10.46 -5.84 -1.15
C TYR A 265 9.86 -6.95 -2.04
N ALA A 266 8.66 -7.45 -1.71
CA ALA A 266 7.92 -8.38 -2.56
C ALA A 266 7.57 -7.74 -3.91
N THR A 267 7.07 -6.49 -3.90
CA THR A 267 6.79 -5.72 -5.13
C THR A 267 8.05 -5.53 -5.98
N GLY A 268 9.20 -5.27 -5.35
CA GLY A 268 10.49 -5.15 -6.05
C GLY A 268 10.94 -6.45 -6.71
N LYS A 269 10.68 -7.60 -6.08
CA LYS A 269 10.91 -8.93 -6.70
C LYS A 269 10.00 -9.16 -7.90
N MET A 270 8.73 -8.74 -7.82
CA MET A 270 7.82 -8.78 -8.96
C MET A 270 8.35 -7.92 -10.11
N ALA A 271 8.81 -6.70 -9.81
CA ALA A 271 9.39 -5.77 -10.77
C ALA A 271 10.62 -6.35 -11.48
N ALA A 272 11.51 -7.02 -10.76
CA ALA A 272 12.68 -7.68 -11.34
C ALA A 272 12.29 -8.73 -12.38
N LYS A 273 11.29 -9.58 -12.09
CA LYS A 273 10.77 -10.58 -13.03
C LYS A 273 10.14 -9.97 -14.28
N VAL A 274 9.41 -8.87 -14.12
CA VAL A 274 8.79 -8.15 -15.26
C VAL A 274 9.88 -7.52 -16.14
N LEU A 275 10.82 -6.79 -15.55
CA LEU A 275 11.90 -6.10 -16.28
C LEU A 275 12.84 -7.05 -17.00
N THR A 276 13.09 -8.25 -16.44
CA THR A 276 13.93 -9.28 -17.09
C THR A 276 13.17 -10.15 -18.09
N GLY A 277 11.84 -10.00 -18.18
CA GLY A 277 11.01 -10.84 -19.04
C GLY A 277 10.80 -12.27 -18.52
N GLU A 278 11.09 -12.51 -17.24
CA GLU A 278 10.85 -13.81 -16.57
C GLU A 278 9.37 -14.07 -16.34
N ALA A 279 8.58 -13.03 -16.12
CA ALA A 279 7.14 -13.11 -15.90
C ALA A 279 6.39 -12.05 -16.71
N SER A 280 5.16 -12.40 -17.13
CA SER A 280 4.20 -11.47 -17.72
C SER A 280 3.37 -10.82 -16.63
N ILE A 281 3.39 -9.49 -16.55
CA ILE A 281 2.64 -8.75 -15.53
C ILE A 281 1.13 -9.04 -15.60
N SER A 282 0.60 -9.30 -16.78
CA SER A 282 -0.83 -9.59 -16.99
C SER A 282 -1.30 -10.90 -16.37
N GLU A 283 -0.37 -11.80 -16.04
CA GLU A 283 -0.63 -13.10 -15.42
C GLU A 283 -0.26 -13.13 -13.93
N MET A 284 0.36 -12.06 -13.42
CA MET A 284 0.77 -11.98 -12.03
C MET A 284 -0.43 -11.69 -11.14
N PRO A 285 -0.72 -12.53 -10.13
CA PRO A 285 -1.73 -12.18 -9.12
C PRO A 285 -1.24 -11.04 -8.24
N VAL A 286 -2.17 -10.33 -7.61
CA VAL A 286 -1.87 -9.44 -6.50
C VAL A 286 -1.43 -10.29 -5.31
N GLU A 287 -0.24 -10.00 -4.77
CA GLU A 287 0.30 -10.70 -3.61
C GLU A 287 -0.08 -9.95 -2.32
N PHE A 288 -0.15 -10.68 -1.20
CA PHE A 288 -0.41 -10.12 0.12
C PHE A 288 0.83 -10.22 0.99
N ALA A 289 0.89 -9.40 2.04
CA ALA A 289 1.95 -9.53 3.04
C ALA A 289 1.93 -10.92 3.66
N PRO A 290 3.11 -11.57 3.82
CA PRO A 290 3.17 -12.97 4.29
C PRO A 290 2.78 -13.14 5.75
N GLN A 291 2.86 -12.07 6.55
CA GLN A 291 2.60 -12.11 7.99
C GLN A 291 1.90 -10.84 8.45
N VAL A 292 1.03 -11.01 9.44
CA VAL A 292 0.44 -9.93 10.24
C VAL A 292 0.86 -10.10 11.68
N THR A 293 1.12 -8.99 12.38
CA THR A 293 1.61 -8.99 13.76
C THR A 293 0.74 -8.08 14.59
N LYS A 294 0.28 -8.58 15.76
CA LYS A 294 -0.36 -7.75 16.78
C LYS A 294 0.72 -6.92 17.46
N MET A 295 0.58 -5.60 17.39
CA MET A 295 1.54 -4.65 17.94
C MET A 295 0.83 -3.63 18.83
N TYR A 296 1.55 -3.03 19.75
CA TYR A 296 1.01 -2.02 20.65
C TYR A 296 2.01 -0.90 20.92
N ASN A 297 1.49 0.28 21.23
CA ASN A 297 2.29 1.43 21.68
C ASN A 297 2.38 1.43 23.21
N PRO A 298 3.57 1.12 23.80
CA PRO A 298 3.71 1.00 25.24
C PRO A 298 3.36 2.29 26.01
N ASP A 299 3.75 3.44 25.46
CA ASP A 299 3.57 4.74 26.11
C ASP A 299 2.10 5.15 26.13
N ASN A 300 1.39 5.00 25.02
CA ASN A 300 -0.03 5.31 24.92
C ASN A 300 -0.88 4.35 25.75
N CYS A 301 -0.55 3.05 25.76
CA CYS A 301 -1.23 2.07 26.61
C CYS A 301 -1.04 2.40 28.09
N ALA A 302 0.17 2.75 28.52
CA ALA A 302 0.45 3.16 29.91
C ALA A 302 -0.31 4.44 30.28
N ALA A 303 -0.34 5.45 29.41
CA ALA A 303 -1.04 6.72 29.63
C ALA A 303 -2.58 6.54 29.77
N LEU A 304 -3.15 5.56 29.05
CA LEU A 304 -4.58 5.28 29.05
C LEU A 304 -4.97 4.12 29.99
N GLY A 305 -3.99 3.48 30.67
CA GLY A 305 -4.24 2.39 31.61
C GLY A 305 -4.72 1.09 30.94
N ILE A 306 -4.35 0.87 29.66
CA ILE A 306 -4.70 -0.33 28.90
C ILE A 306 -3.69 -1.43 29.21
N THR A 307 -4.20 -2.59 29.61
CA THR A 307 -3.37 -3.78 29.85
C THR A 307 -3.30 -4.60 28.57
N ILE A 308 -2.08 -4.90 28.13
CA ILE A 308 -1.82 -5.67 26.93
C ILE A 308 -1.65 -7.16 27.31
N PRO A 309 -2.43 -8.08 26.71
CA PRO A 309 -2.26 -9.52 26.90
C PRO A 309 -1.01 -10.03 26.18
N ASP A 310 -0.65 -11.30 26.46
CA ASP A 310 0.43 -11.98 25.75
C ASP A 310 0.12 -12.08 24.24
N GLY A 311 1.16 -12.02 23.41
CA GLY A 311 1.05 -12.15 21.96
C GLY A 311 1.04 -10.83 21.18
N TYR A 312 1.22 -9.71 21.86
CA TYR A 312 1.46 -8.40 21.24
C TYR A 312 2.94 -8.03 21.32
N GLU A 313 3.47 -7.45 20.24
CA GLU A 313 4.83 -6.95 20.18
C GLU A 313 4.85 -5.43 20.42
N PRO A 314 5.78 -4.90 21.23
CA PRO A 314 5.87 -3.47 21.44
C PRO A 314 6.41 -2.76 20.19
N LEU A 315 5.75 -1.67 19.80
CA LEU A 315 6.27 -0.71 18.83
C LEU A 315 7.36 0.15 19.50
N SER A 316 8.42 0.46 18.76
CA SER A 316 9.58 1.24 19.22
C SER A 316 9.67 2.59 18.50
#